data_cbf0b638dc243f800dee57a20e104e8f
#
_entry.id   cbf0b638dc243f800dee57a20e104e8f
#
_cell.length_a   1.000
_cell.length_b   1.000
_cell.length_c   1.000
_cell.angle_alpha   90.00
_cell.angle_beta   90.00
_cell.angle_gamma   90.00
#
_symmetry.space_group_name_H-M   'P 1'
#
loop_
_entity.id
_entity.type
_entity.pdbx_description
1 polymer ?
#
loop_
_entity_poly.entity_id
_entity_poly.type
_entity_poly.pdbx_seq_one_letter_code
_entity_poly.pdbx_strand_id
1 'polypeptide(L)'
;MKNTITKYLIFMGIILFSAKGIAQQDPVFTQYMYNMSVVNPAYATDDPGILNLGGIYRTQWVDVDGAPRTANFFAHTPISERIELGLTVVHDEVGDWIKENNITADFAYVLPLSQNSKLSLGAKAGVTTFDSNTNNIVLPNPSDPAFENYSEAFPVFGVGAFWFSDNYYLGVSAPNLFTSTHLENSQGIKGIGEEQIHYYVTGGYVFDLSQNVKLKPAFMARGVKNSPVSVDVTANVLLYNRLEAGLGYRFDESVTGLVNFKITPQLRVGYAYDYTTTNFGNYNDGTHEIMVLFDIDLFGLNKGYDKSPRFF
;
A
#
# COMPACT_ATOMS: atom_id res chain seq x y z
N MET A 1 -1.68 -47.06 -25.45
CA MET A 1 -1.99 -45.77 -26.09
C MET A 1 -2.74 -44.78 -25.19
N LYS A 2 -3.77 -45.14 -24.35
CA LYS A 2 -4.45 -44.20 -23.48
C LYS A 2 -3.54 -43.51 -22.45
N ASN A 3 -2.62 -44.25 -21.81
CA ASN A 3 -1.74 -43.68 -20.77
C ASN A 3 -0.67 -42.71 -21.31
N THR A 4 -0.32 -42.80 -22.58
CA THR A 4 0.67 -41.91 -23.19
C THR A 4 0.06 -40.54 -23.50
N ILE A 5 -1.19 -40.51 -24.01
CA ILE A 5 -1.92 -39.27 -24.30
C ILE A 5 -2.20 -38.49 -23.02
N THR A 6 -2.57 -39.16 -21.93
CA THR A 6 -2.79 -38.50 -20.62
C THR A 6 -1.50 -37.88 -20.08
N LYS A 7 -0.35 -38.51 -20.25
CA LYS A 7 0.96 -37.95 -19.87
C LYS A 7 1.32 -36.71 -20.67
N TYR A 8 1.05 -36.70 -21.97
CA TYR A 8 1.28 -35.50 -22.82
C TYR A 8 0.30 -34.36 -22.51
N LEU A 9 -0.95 -34.65 -22.17
CA LEU A 9 -1.92 -33.64 -21.74
C LEU A 9 -1.55 -33.04 -20.37
N ILE A 10 -1.05 -33.83 -19.42
CA ILE A 10 -0.56 -33.34 -18.15
C ILE A 10 0.73 -32.50 -18.34
N PHE A 11 1.66 -32.96 -19.20
CA PHE A 11 2.88 -32.25 -19.48
C PHE A 11 2.62 -30.92 -20.25
N MET A 12 1.66 -30.93 -21.19
CA MET A 12 1.22 -29.72 -21.89
C MET A 12 0.46 -28.75 -20.95
N GLY A 13 -0.30 -29.27 -19.97
CA GLY A 13 -0.92 -28.46 -18.91
C GLY A 13 0.10 -27.80 -17.99
N ILE A 14 1.20 -28.48 -17.67
CA ILE A 14 2.29 -27.95 -16.83
C ILE A 14 3.09 -26.85 -17.60
N ILE A 15 3.31 -27.00 -18.91
CA ILE A 15 4.01 -26.01 -19.72
C ILE A 15 3.16 -24.72 -19.92
N LEU A 16 1.84 -24.83 -19.91
CA LEU A 16 0.95 -23.67 -20.01
C LEU A 16 0.86 -22.85 -18.72
N PHE A 17 1.34 -23.39 -17.57
CA PHE A 17 1.38 -22.67 -16.28
C PHE A 17 2.72 -21.94 -16.02
N SER A 18 3.74 -22.10 -16.87
CA SER A 18 5.10 -21.63 -16.60
C SER A 18 5.54 -20.40 -17.36
N ALA A 19 4.64 -19.54 -17.79
CA ALA A 19 5.06 -18.29 -18.43
C ALA A 19 4.07 -17.18 -18.14
N LYS A 20 4.26 -16.50 -17.00
CA LYS A 20 3.86 -15.09 -16.88
C LYS A 20 4.77 -14.41 -15.86
N GLY A 21 5.58 -13.71 -16.35
CA GLY A 21 6.26 -12.43 -16.35
C GLY A 21 5.72 -11.47 -15.33
N ILE A 22 6.56 -11.07 -14.56
CA ILE A 22 6.82 -9.95 -13.69
C ILE A 22 6.03 -8.73 -14.19
N ALA A 23 4.84 -8.51 -13.63
CA ALA A 23 4.25 -7.18 -13.60
C ALA A 23 4.92 -6.42 -12.45
N GLN A 24 5.44 -5.22 -12.70
CA GLN A 24 5.79 -4.29 -11.63
C GLN A 24 4.55 -4.13 -10.74
N GLN A 25 4.73 -4.35 -9.45
CA GLN A 25 3.66 -4.19 -8.47
C GLN A 25 3.89 -2.88 -7.75
N ASP A 26 2.83 -2.09 -7.59
CA ASP A 26 2.86 -0.92 -6.71
C ASP A 26 3.40 -1.28 -5.33
N PRO A 27 4.14 -0.36 -4.68
CA PRO A 27 4.65 -0.58 -3.34
C PRO A 27 3.54 -0.98 -2.37
N VAL A 28 3.78 -2.07 -1.62
CA VAL A 28 2.84 -2.56 -0.61
C VAL A 28 3.39 -2.28 0.77
N PHE A 29 2.58 -1.62 1.61
CA PHE A 29 2.94 -1.31 3.00
C PHE A 29 2.36 -2.34 3.94
N THR A 30 3.16 -2.80 4.88
CA THR A 30 2.73 -3.71 5.95
C THR A 30 1.77 -3.00 6.90
N GLN A 31 2.08 -1.75 7.22
CA GLN A 31 1.28 -0.89 8.08
C GLN A 31 0.26 -0.05 7.28
N TYR A 32 -0.32 -0.63 6.21
CA TYR A 32 -1.29 0.03 5.32
C TYR A 32 -2.47 0.67 6.06
N MET A 33 -2.86 0.11 7.21
CA MET A 33 -3.98 0.62 8.01
C MET A 33 -3.76 2.05 8.54
N TYR A 34 -2.49 2.52 8.58
CA TYR A 34 -2.15 3.89 8.96
C TYR A 34 -1.90 4.80 7.77
N ASN A 35 -1.82 4.23 6.58
CA ASN A 35 -1.59 4.93 5.31
C ASN A 35 -2.66 4.57 4.29
N MET A 36 -3.92 4.58 4.73
CA MET A 36 -5.05 4.16 3.91
C MET A 36 -5.28 5.04 2.68
N SER A 37 -4.85 6.30 2.70
CA SER A 37 -4.96 7.21 1.56
C SER A 37 -4.16 6.74 0.33
N VAL A 38 -3.10 5.96 0.51
CA VAL A 38 -2.38 5.35 -0.62
C VAL A 38 -3.29 4.38 -1.39
N VAL A 39 -4.04 3.55 -0.67
CA VAL A 39 -4.88 2.51 -1.27
C VAL A 39 -6.31 2.96 -1.56
N ASN A 40 -6.86 3.95 -0.83
CA ASN A 40 -8.24 4.39 -1.01
C ASN A 40 -8.40 5.91 -0.87
N PRO A 41 -8.68 6.63 -1.96
CA PRO A 41 -8.88 8.08 -1.93
C PRO A 41 -10.13 8.53 -1.15
N ALA A 42 -11.03 7.62 -0.84
CA ALA A 42 -12.21 7.91 -0.01
C ALA A 42 -11.93 7.77 1.50
N TYR A 43 -10.69 7.45 1.88
CA TYR A 43 -10.33 7.37 3.29
C TYR A 43 -10.64 8.69 3.99
N ALA A 44 -11.34 8.60 5.11
CA ALA A 44 -11.79 9.75 5.88
C ALA A 44 -11.47 9.55 7.36
N THR A 45 -10.81 10.54 7.97
CA THR A 45 -10.47 10.53 9.40
C THR A 45 -11.66 10.92 10.25
N ASP A 46 -12.49 11.83 9.75
CA ASP A 46 -13.67 12.33 10.43
C ASP A 46 -13.39 13.02 11.79
N ASP A 47 -12.17 13.54 11.94
CA ASP A 47 -11.72 14.30 13.11
C ASP A 47 -11.50 15.78 12.75
N PRO A 48 -12.56 16.62 12.76
CA PRO A 48 -12.48 18.03 12.34
C PRO A 48 -11.40 18.79 13.12
N GLY A 49 -10.55 19.49 12.39
CA GLY A 49 -9.49 20.31 12.96
C GLY A 49 -8.20 19.55 13.29
N ILE A 50 -8.13 18.26 13.01
CA ILE A 50 -6.90 17.49 13.15
C ILE A 50 -6.25 17.34 11.76
N LEU A 51 -4.98 17.75 11.67
CA LEU A 51 -4.13 17.44 10.54
C LEU A 51 -3.27 16.21 10.91
N ASN A 52 -3.53 15.11 10.24
CA ASN A 52 -2.74 13.89 10.38
C ASN A 52 -1.58 13.93 9.40
N LEU A 53 -0.36 13.83 9.91
CA LEU A 53 0.87 13.70 9.13
C LEU A 53 1.45 12.31 9.37
N GLY A 54 1.99 11.70 8.34
CA GLY A 54 2.66 10.41 8.50
C GLY A 54 3.79 10.22 7.53
N GLY A 55 4.73 9.39 7.94
CA GLY A 55 5.82 8.91 7.10
C GLY A 55 6.08 7.44 7.36
N ILE A 56 6.31 6.69 6.29
CA ILE A 56 6.67 5.28 6.31
C ILE A 56 7.93 5.11 5.45
N TYR A 57 8.89 4.40 5.99
CA TYR A 57 10.06 3.95 5.25
C TYR A 57 10.15 2.43 5.30
N ARG A 58 10.22 1.80 4.13
CA ARG A 58 10.24 0.36 3.95
C ARG A 58 11.48 -0.07 3.19
N THR A 59 12.18 -1.07 3.70
CA THR A 59 13.28 -1.75 3.04
C THR A 59 12.88 -3.20 2.84
N GLN A 60 12.66 -3.60 1.59
CA GLN A 60 12.26 -4.96 1.27
C GLN A 60 13.48 -5.86 1.15
N TRP A 61 13.32 -7.14 1.47
CA TRP A 61 14.26 -8.23 1.21
C TRP A 61 15.72 -7.85 1.53
N VAL A 62 15.95 -7.47 2.78
CA VAL A 62 17.29 -7.10 3.25
C VAL A 62 18.30 -8.19 2.88
N ASP A 63 19.53 -7.79 2.56
CA ASP A 63 20.64 -8.60 2.02
C ASP A 63 20.49 -9.06 0.55
N VAL A 64 19.45 -8.61 -0.14
CA VAL A 64 19.35 -8.76 -1.60
C VAL A 64 19.84 -7.49 -2.28
N ASP A 65 20.87 -7.61 -3.11
CA ASP A 65 21.38 -6.48 -3.89
C ASP A 65 20.30 -5.94 -4.85
N GLY A 66 20.08 -4.63 -4.79
CA GLY A 66 19.05 -3.98 -5.62
C GLY A 66 17.61 -4.18 -5.13
N ALA A 67 17.41 -4.66 -3.91
CA ALA A 67 16.07 -4.80 -3.33
C ALA A 67 15.35 -3.46 -3.18
N PRO A 68 14.01 -3.44 -3.31
CA PRO A 68 13.23 -2.20 -3.27
C PRO A 68 13.33 -1.44 -1.94
N ARG A 69 13.36 -0.11 -2.03
CA ARG A 69 13.26 0.82 -0.91
C ARG A 69 12.19 1.85 -1.19
N THR A 70 11.23 1.94 -0.30
CA THR A 70 10.08 2.84 -0.48
C THR A 70 10.03 3.83 0.67
N ALA A 71 9.92 5.11 0.35
CA ALA A 71 9.60 6.17 1.30
C ALA A 71 8.22 6.73 0.96
N ASN A 72 7.37 6.85 1.95
CA ASN A 72 6.07 7.47 1.80
C ASN A 72 5.90 8.58 2.83
N PHE A 73 5.35 9.71 2.38
CA PHE A 73 4.85 10.79 3.22
C PHE A 73 3.39 11.07 2.87
N PHE A 74 2.58 11.31 3.88
CA PHE A 74 1.18 11.69 3.68
C PHE A 74 0.74 12.76 4.68
N ALA A 75 -0.21 13.57 4.24
CA ALA A 75 -0.92 14.54 5.05
C ALA A 75 -2.41 14.40 4.77
N HIS A 76 -3.23 14.39 5.80
CA HIS A 76 -4.67 14.22 5.65
C HIS A 76 -5.42 15.06 6.68
N THR A 77 -6.50 15.75 6.28
CA THR A 77 -7.27 16.59 7.17
C THR A 77 -8.70 16.80 6.67
N PRO A 78 -9.72 16.71 7.53
CA PRO A 78 -11.04 17.21 7.22
C PRO A 78 -11.03 18.76 7.26
N ILE A 79 -11.41 19.38 6.14
CA ILE A 79 -11.55 20.84 6.00
C ILE A 79 -12.96 21.31 6.34
N SER A 80 -13.91 20.38 6.45
CA SER A 80 -15.26 20.59 6.93
C SER A 80 -15.86 19.29 7.45
N GLU A 81 -17.07 19.32 8.00
CA GLU A 81 -17.78 18.10 8.45
C GLU A 81 -18.02 17.05 7.33
N ARG A 82 -17.86 17.44 6.06
CA ARG A 82 -18.15 16.58 4.91
C ARG A 82 -17.04 16.47 3.90
N ILE A 83 -16.00 17.26 4.02
CA ILE A 83 -14.93 17.30 3.01
C ILE A 83 -13.60 17.03 3.70
N GLU A 84 -12.91 16.04 3.22
CA GLU A 84 -11.52 15.74 3.59
C GLU A 84 -10.60 15.89 2.40
N LEU A 85 -9.39 16.36 2.68
CA LEU A 85 -8.31 16.47 1.72
C LEU A 85 -7.12 15.63 2.18
N GLY A 86 -6.48 14.99 1.22
CA GLY A 86 -5.26 14.24 1.41
C GLY A 86 -4.18 14.66 0.41
N LEU A 87 -2.93 14.54 0.83
CA LEU A 87 -1.75 14.63 -0.02
C LEU A 87 -0.88 13.42 0.29
N THR A 88 -0.41 12.75 -0.75
CA THR A 88 0.47 11.59 -0.62
C THR A 88 1.64 11.72 -1.58
N VAL A 89 2.84 11.45 -1.08
CA VAL A 89 4.07 11.36 -1.86
C VAL A 89 4.69 10.01 -1.59
N VAL A 90 4.88 9.19 -2.62
CA VAL A 90 5.59 7.91 -2.55
C VAL A 90 6.82 8.02 -3.43
N HIS A 91 7.97 7.66 -2.89
CA HIS A 91 9.22 7.50 -3.60
C HIS A 91 9.66 6.05 -3.49
N ASP A 92 9.80 5.39 -4.62
CA ASP A 92 10.20 3.99 -4.71
C ASP A 92 11.47 3.86 -5.54
N GLU A 93 12.42 3.10 -5.02
CA GLU A 93 13.69 2.77 -5.68
C GLU A 93 13.81 1.25 -5.81
N VAL A 94 14.05 0.77 -7.03
CA VAL A 94 14.32 -0.65 -7.31
C VAL A 94 15.69 -0.75 -7.99
N GLY A 95 16.62 -1.37 -7.31
CA GLY A 95 18.02 -1.28 -7.70
C GLY A 95 18.54 0.17 -7.58
N ASP A 96 19.70 0.39 -8.17
CA ASP A 96 20.28 1.74 -8.23
C ASP A 96 19.86 2.50 -9.50
N TRP A 97 18.93 1.95 -10.28
CA TRP A 97 18.65 2.40 -11.64
C TRP A 97 17.17 2.68 -11.96
N ILE A 98 16.22 2.19 -11.17
CA ILE A 98 14.79 2.52 -11.32
C ILE A 98 14.36 3.39 -10.14
N LYS A 99 13.73 4.53 -10.45
CA LYS A 99 13.11 5.42 -9.47
C LYS A 99 11.73 5.79 -9.93
N GLU A 100 10.77 5.68 -9.01
CA GLU A 100 9.41 6.11 -9.22
C GLU A 100 9.00 7.11 -8.13
N ASN A 101 8.40 8.24 -8.55
CA ASN A 101 7.79 9.18 -7.62
C ASN A 101 6.33 9.34 -7.96
N ASN A 102 5.47 9.08 -7.01
CA ASN A 102 4.03 9.28 -7.12
C ASN A 102 3.61 10.42 -6.17
N ILE A 103 3.05 11.49 -6.73
CA ILE A 103 2.55 12.65 -5.99
C ILE A 103 1.08 12.80 -6.29
N THR A 104 0.24 12.60 -5.29
CA THR A 104 -1.22 12.57 -5.45
C THR A 104 -1.93 13.40 -4.39
N ALA A 105 -3.03 14.01 -4.79
CA ALA A 105 -3.99 14.65 -3.91
C ALA A 105 -5.31 13.88 -3.92
N ASP A 106 -5.91 13.74 -2.75
CA ASP A 106 -7.19 13.09 -2.52
C ASP A 106 -8.24 14.12 -2.13
N PHE A 107 -9.44 13.95 -2.66
CA PHE A 107 -10.63 14.65 -2.25
C PHE A 107 -11.70 13.63 -1.87
N ALA A 108 -12.21 13.72 -0.64
CA ALA A 108 -13.26 12.84 -0.18
C ALA A 108 -14.47 13.62 0.33
N TYR A 109 -15.68 13.13 -0.02
CA TYR A 109 -16.95 13.69 0.41
C TYR A 109 -17.67 12.67 1.31
N VAL A 110 -17.91 13.08 2.56
CA VAL A 110 -18.49 12.23 3.61
C VAL A 110 -20.00 12.46 3.70
N LEU A 111 -20.76 11.40 3.52
CA LEU A 111 -22.22 11.34 3.59
C LEU A 111 -22.65 10.64 4.88
N PRO A 112 -23.38 11.27 5.79
CA PRO A 112 -23.97 10.56 6.92
C PRO A 112 -25.09 9.64 6.42
N LEU A 113 -24.99 8.33 6.68
CA LEU A 113 -26.03 7.35 6.35
C LEU A 113 -26.97 7.11 7.52
N SER A 114 -26.44 7.17 8.75
CA SER A 114 -27.18 7.04 9.98
C SER A 114 -26.50 7.85 11.10
N GLN A 115 -27.00 7.72 12.34
CA GLN A 115 -26.35 8.37 13.50
C GLN A 115 -24.92 7.86 13.74
N ASN A 116 -24.64 6.61 13.39
CA ASN A 116 -23.37 5.95 13.72
C ASN A 116 -22.61 5.43 12.48
N SER A 117 -23.06 5.72 11.26
CA SER A 117 -22.37 5.26 10.06
C SER A 117 -22.35 6.31 8.97
N LYS A 118 -21.22 6.39 8.27
CA LYS A 118 -20.94 7.36 7.21
C LYS A 118 -20.40 6.62 5.98
N LEU A 119 -20.66 7.18 4.81
CA LEU A 119 -20.10 6.76 3.54
C LEU A 119 -19.28 7.91 2.97
N SER A 120 -18.01 7.69 2.76
CA SER A 120 -17.14 8.61 2.03
C SER A 120 -16.98 8.14 0.59
N LEU A 121 -17.08 9.08 -0.34
CA LEU A 121 -16.76 8.88 -1.76
C LEU A 121 -15.58 9.76 -2.10
N GLY A 122 -14.54 9.17 -2.70
CA GLY A 122 -13.28 9.86 -2.92
C GLY A 122 -12.80 9.80 -4.37
N ALA A 123 -12.06 10.82 -4.73
CA ALA A 123 -11.31 10.90 -5.98
C ALA A 123 -9.87 11.28 -5.71
N LYS A 124 -8.95 10.71 -6.46
CA LYS A 124 -7.51 10.95 -6.44
C LYS A 124 -7.08 11.55 -7.76
N ALA A 125 -6.18 12.53 -7.72
CA ALA A 125 -5.52 13.04 -8.91
C ALA A 125 -4.04 13.34 -8.60
N GLY A 126 -3.18 13.13 -9.59
CA GLY A 126 -1.75 13.35 -9.39
C GLY A 126 -0.91 13.00 -10.61
N VAL A 127 0.36 12.79 -10.35
CA VAL A 127 1.36 12.42 -11.35
C VAL A 127 2.32 11.39 -10.77
N THR A 128 2.66 10.40 -11.58
CA THR A 128 3.78 9.48 -11.36
C THR A 128 4.90 9.85 -12.32
N THR A 129 6.12 10.02 -11.82
CA THR A 129 7.32 10.09 -12.64
C THR A 129 8.08 8.78 -12.54
N PHE A 130 8.48 8.26 -13.66
CA PHE A 130 9.28 7.05 -13.76
C PHE A 130 10.61 7.37 -14.44
N ASP A 131 11.71 7.08 -13.73
CA ASP A 131 13.06 7.29 -14.21
C ASP A 131 13.84 5.98 -14.20
N SER A 132 14.40 5.59 -15.35
CA SER A 132 15.32 4.47 -15.49
C SER A 132 16.67 5.00 -15.96
N ASN A 133 17.70 4.82 -15.13
CA ASN A 133 19.06 5.28 -15.41
C ASN A 133 20.05 4.12 -15.39
N THR A 134 20.43 3.68 -16.57
CA THR A 134 21.31 2.53 -16.77
C THR A 134 22.80 2.88 -16.92
N ASN A 135 23.18 4.15 -16.74
CA ASN A 135 24.57 4.63 -16.94
C ASN A 135 25.60 3.94 -16.03
N ASN A 136 25.16 3.43 -14.89
CA ASN A 136 26.03 2.75 -13.91
C ASN A 136 26.03 1.23 -14.07
N ILE A 137 25.28 0.67 -15.04
CA ILE A 137 25.21 -0.76 -15.29
C ILE A 137 26.29 -1.14 -16.30
N VAL A 138 27.11 -2.12 -15.98
CA VAL A 138 28.07 -2.70 -16.92
C VAL A 138 27.32 -3.66 -17.84
N LEU A 139 27.00 -3.21 -19.03
CA LEU A 139 26.28 -4.00 -20.03
C LEU A 139 27.27 -4.79 -20.91
N PRO A 140 27.00 -6.06 -21.21
CA PRO A 140 27.77 -6.82 -22.20
C PRO A 140 27.72 -6.18 -23.59
N ASN A 141 26.62 -5.52 -23.94
CA ASN A 141 26.46 -4.70 -25.14
C ASN A 141 25.99 -3.29 -24.74
N PRO A 142 26.87 -2.28 -24.74
CA PRO A 142 26.52 -0.90 -24.38
C PRO A 142 25.50 -0.23 -25.30
N SER A 143 25.24 -0.78 -26.47
CA SER A 143 24.27 -0.25 -27.45
C SER A 143 22.96 -1.04 -27.49
N ASP A 144 22.66 -1.79 -26.46
CA ASP A 144 21.40 -2.52 -26.37
C ASP A 144 20.24 -1.56 -26.09
N PRO A 145 19.26 -1.40 -27.03
CA PRO A 145 18.15 -0.48 -26.87
C PRO A 145 17.24 -0.78 -25.66
N ALA A 146 17.31 -1.99 -25.10
CA ALA A 146 16.55 -2.37 -23.90
C ALA A 146 17.05 -1.67 -22.64
N PHE A 147 18.24 -1.07 -22.68
CA PHE A 147 18.88 -0.38 -21.55
C PHE A 147 19.11 1.12 -21.81
N GLU A 148 18.31 1.74 -22.65
CA GLU A 148 18.33 3.19 -22.81
C GLU A 148 17.77 3.88 -21.55
N ASN A 149 18.32 5.04 -21.22
CA ASN A 149 17.78 5.87 -20.13
C ASN A 149 16.38 6.35 -20.53
N TYR A 150 15.48 6.26 -19.60
CA TYR A 150 14.08 6.61 -19.80
C TYR A 150 13.58 7.49 -18.66
N SER A 151 12.87 8.56 -18.98
CA SER A 151 12.23 9.43 -17.99
C SER A 151 10.92 9.95 -18.54
N GLU A 152 9.83 9.59 -17.89
CA GLU A 152 8.49 10.03 -18.27
C GLU A 152 7.61 10.33 -17.05
N ALA A 153 6.54 11.10 -17.29
CA ALA A 153 5.55 11.43 -16.30
C ALA A 153 4.16 11.02 -16.79
N PHE A 154 3.40 10.36 -15.92
CA PHE A 154 2.07 9.85 -16.20
C PHE A 154 1.05 10.46 -15.24
N PRO A 155 -0.14 10.83 -15.73
CA PRO A 155 -1.22 11.28 -14.85
C PRO A 155 -1.78 10.10 -14.05
N VAL A 156 -2.13 10.37 -12.80
CA VAL A 156 -2.81 9.44 -11.90
C VAL A 156 -4.22 9.94 -11.65
N PHE A 157 -5.22 9.07 -11.81
CA PHE A 157 -6.59 9.31 -11.40
C PHE A 157 -7.16 8.07 -10.74
N GLY A 158 -7.77 8.25 -9.59
CA GLY A 158 -8.33 7.15 -8.83
C GLY A 158 -9.67 7.49 -8.22
N VAL A 159 -10.40 6.44 -7.83
CA VAL A 159 -11.70 6.56 -7.16
C VAL A 159 -11.80 5.57 -6.03
N GLY A 160 -12.66 5.87 -5.06
CA GLY A 160 -12.92 4.98 -3.96
C GLY A 160 -14.23 5.25 -3.25
N ALA A 161 -14.65 4.29 -2.46
CA ALA A 161 -15.72 4.39 -1.49
C ALA A 161 -15.25 3.80 -0.16
N PHE A 162 -15.65 4.42 0.93
CA PHE A 162 -15.25 4.03 2.27
C PHE A 162 -16.43 4.18 3.22
N TRP A 163 -17.01 3.05 3.62
CA TRP A 163 -18.10 2.99 4.58
C TRP A 163 -17.55 2.72 5.96
N PHE A 164 -17.91 3.54 6.93
CA PHE A 164 -17.30 3.47 8.24
C PHE A 164 -18.21 3.93 9.38
N SER A 165 -17.83 3.53 10.57
CA SER A 165 -18.32 4.03 11.86
C SER A 165 -17.13 4.19 12.82
N ASP A 166 -17.40 4.43 14.09
CA ASP A 166 -16.36 4.51 15.11
C ASP A 166 -15.61 3.17 15.25
N ASN A 167 -16.29 2.03 15.04
CA ASN A 167 -15.73 0.71 15.35
C ASN A 167 -15.44 -0.16 14.12
N TYR A 168 -15.89 0.20 12.92
CA TYR A 168 -15.65 -0.60 11.73
C TYR A 168 -15.43 0.25 10.49
N TYR A 169 -14.85 -0.36 9.50
CA TYR A 169 -14.78 0.18 8.15
C TYR A 169 -14.81 -0.91 7.09
N LEU A 170 -15.27 -0.54 5.91
CA LEU A 170 -15.19 -1.32 4.68
C LEU A 170 -14.90 -0.36 3.52
N GLY A 171 -13.82 -0.59 2.80
CA GLY A 171 -13.39 0.23 1.68
C GLY A 171 -13.31 -0.56 0.39
N VAL A 172 -13.64 0.08 -0.73
CA VAL A 172 -13.37 -0.42 -2.09
C VAL A 172 -12.78 0.70 -2.91
N SER A 173 -11.76 0.42 -3.72
CA SER A 173 -11.07 1.46 -4.47
C SER A 173 -10.28 0.93 -5.67
N ALA A 174 -10.01 1.87 -6.57
CA ALA A 174 -8.98 1.77 -7.60
C ALA A 174 -8.20 3.10 -7.58
N PRO A 175 -7.04 3.15 -6.88
CA PRO A 175 -6.29 4.40 -6.68
C PRO A 175 -5.61 4.91 -7.94
N ASN A 176 -5.44 4.07 -8.95
CA ASN A 176 -5.05 4.47 -10.30
C ASN A 176 -5.92 3.73 -11.32
N LEU A 177 -6.61 4.48 -12.18
CA LEU A 177 -7.50 3.96 -13.23
C LEU A 177 -6.82 3.86 -14.60
N PHE A 178 -5.59 4.36 -14.72
CA PHE A 178 -4.86 4.30 -15.96
C PHE A 178 -3.86 3.14 -15.95
N THR A 179 -3.73 2.53 -17.11
CA THR A 179 -2.61 1.65 -17.43
C THR A 179 -1.57 2.50 -18.15
N SER A 180 -0.34 2.55 -17.66
CA SER A 180 0.78 3.16 -18.37
C SER A 180 1.72 2.08 -18.86
N THR A 181 2.15 2.19 -20.12
CA THR A 181 3.15 1.29 -20.68
C THR A 181 4.49 1.99 -20.61
N HIS A 182 5.31 1.59 -19.64
CA HIS A 182 6.68 2.05 -19.54
C HIS A 182 7.53 1.35 -20.62
N LEU A 183 8.22 2.11 -21.45
CA LEU A 183 9.14 1.62 -22.50
C LEU A 183 8.45 1.00 -23.73
N GLU A 184 7.63 1.75 -24.42
CA GLU A 184 7.33 1.50 -25.83
C GLU A 184 8.33 2.27 -26.70
N ASN A 185 9.40 1.59 -27.17
CA ASN A 185 10.32 2.27 -28.06
C ASN A 185 9.81 2.18 -29.49
N SER A 186 10.19 3.18 -30.33
CA SER A 186 9.78 3.32 -31.76
C SER A 186 10.17 2.17 -32.69
N GLN A 187 10.84 1.13 -32.19
CA GLN A 187 11.28 -0.05 -32.93
C GLN A 187 10.52 -1.33 -32.56
N GLY A 188 9.44 -1.23 -31.78
CA GLY A 188 8.56 -2.36 -31.50
C GLY A 188 9.05 -3.33 -30.40
N ILE A 189 10.09 -2.97 -29.65
CA ILE A 189 10.48 -3.68 -28.45
C ILE A 189 9.54 -3.21 -27.35
N LYS A 190 8.58 -4.04 -26.95
CA LYS A 190 7.72 -3.77 -25.79
C LYS A 190 8.58 -3.80 -24.55
N GLY A 191 8.65 -2.68 -23.87
CA GLY A 191 9.43 -2.54 -22.66
C GLY A 191 8.86 -3.31 -21.47
N ILE A 192 9.68 -3.39 -20.44
CA ILE A 192 9.59 -4.27 -19.26
C ILE A 192 8.68 -3.65 -18.18
N GLY A 193 7.56 -3.03 -18.52
CA GLY A 193 6.68 -2.53 -17.46
C GLY A 193 5.37 -2.01 -18.02
N GLU A 194 4.29 -2.68 -17.69
CA GLU A 194 2.93 -2.20 -17.87
C GLU A 194 2.32 -2.04 -16.48
N GLU A 195 2.07 -0.80 -16.08
CA GLU A 195 1.32 -0.55 -14.85
C GLU A 195 -0.12 -0.99 -15.07
N GLN A 196 -0.61 -1.88 -14.22
CA GLN A 196 -1.97 -2.42 -14.29
C GLN A 196 -2.87 -1.75 -13.24
N ILE A 197 -4.16 -1.69 -13.53
CA ILE A 197 -5.14 -1.19 -12.55
C ILE A 197 -5.20 -2.13 -11.35
N HIS A 198 -4.93 -1.60 -10.16
CA HIS A 198 -5.09 -2.27 -8.88
C HIS A 198 -6.46 -1.99 -8.28
N TYR A 199 -7.16 -3.04 -7.87
CA TYR A 199 -8.42 -2.96 -7.14
C TYR A 199 -8.19 -3.41 -5.71
N TYR A 200 -8.67 -2.61 -4.75
CA TYR A 200 -8.54 -2.90 -3.33
C TYR A 200 -9.88 -3.08 -2.68
N VAL A 201 -9.96 -4.04 -1.76
CA VAL A 201 -11.05 -4.19 -0.79
C VAL A 201 -10.41 -4.26 0.58
N THR A 202 -10.78 -3.35 1.48
CA THR A 202 -10.22 -3.28 2.83
C THR A 202 -11.33 -3.32 3.85
N GLY A 203 -11.09 -3.91 5.02
CA GLY A 203 -12.06 -3.90 6.10
C GLY A 203 -11.42 -4.20 7.44
N GLY A 204 -12.06 -3.71 8.48
CA GLY A 204 -11.64 -3.97 9.85
C GLY A 204 -12.74 -3.67 10.86
N TYR A 205 -12.58 -4.26 12.03
CA TYR A 205 -13.50 -4.06 13.15
C TYR A 205 -12.71 -3.93 14.45
N VAL A 206 -13.13 -3.02 15.34
CA VAL A 206 -12.53 -2.84 16.66
C VAL A 206 -13.45 -3.39 17.72
N PHE A 207 -12.95 -4.36 18.48
CA PHE A 207 -13.60 -4.93 19.64
C PHE A 207 -13.00 -4.31 20.92
N ASP A 208 -13.83 -3.71 21.76
CA ASP A 208 -13.45 -3.29 23.10
C ASP A 208 -13.51 -4.52 24.03
N LEU A 209 -12.35 -5.16 24.26
CA LEU A 209 -12.26 -6.35 25.13
C LEU A 209 -12.31 -5.97 26.63
N SER A 210 -11.79 -4.80 26.96
CA SER A 210 -11.87 -4.19 28.28
C SER A 210 -11.64 -2.68 28.20
N GLN A 211 -11.67 -1.95 29.31
CA GLN A 211 -11.35 -0.51 29.35
C GLN A 211 -9.96 -0.17 28.81
N ASN A 212 -9.03 -1.11 28.89
CA ASN A 212 -7.62 -0.89 28.54
C ASN A 212 -7.13 -1.78 27.37
N VAL A 213 -8.00 -2.60 26.79
CA VAL A 213 -7.62 -3.56 25.76
C VAL A 213 -8.61 -3.51 24.61
N LYS A 214 -8.12 -3.19 23.42
CA LYS A 214 -8.89 -3.25 22.19
C LYS A 214 -8.24 -4.24 21.21
N LEU A 215 -9.04 -4.94 20.43
CA LEU A 215 -8.58 -5.87 19.39
C LEU A 215 -9.13 -5.40 18.05
N LYS A 216 -8.25 -5.27 17.04
CA LYS A 216 -8.61 -4.90 15.67
C LYS A 216 -8.17 -5.96 14.67
N PRO A 217 -9.00 -6.96 14.34
CA PRO A 217 -8.83 -7.70 13.11
C PRO A 217 -9.12 -6.80 11.91
N ALA A 218 -8.29 -6.95 10.87
CA ALA A 218 -8.44 -6.25 9.61
C ALA A 218 -7.98 -7.11 8.45
N PHE A 219 -8.41 -6.75 7.25
CA PHE A 219 -7.95 -7.39 6.02
C PHE A 219 -7.81 -6.38 4.89
N MET A 220 -6.95 -6.72 3.95
CA MET A 220 -6.85 -6.08 2.64
C MET A 220 -6.75 -7.16 1.57
N ALA A 221 -7.61 -7.07 0.56
CA ALA A 221 -7.50 -7.87 -0.64
C ALA A 221 -7.14 -6.96 -1.82
N ARG A 222 -6.14 -7.36 -2.60
CA ARG A 222 -5.66 -6.65 -3.77
C ARG A 222 -5.81 -7.55 -5.00
N GLY A 223 -6.51 -7.06 -6.00
CA GLY A 223 -6.69 -7.72 -7.29
C GLY A 223 -6.06 -6.92 -8.42
N VAL A 224 -5.29 -7.62 -9.26
CA VAL A 224 -4.69 -7.07 -10.48
C VAL A 224 -5.05 -8.00 -11.63
N LYS A 225 -5.32 -7.44 -12.81
CA LYS A 225 -5.64 -8.24 -14.00
C LYS A 225 -4.51 -9.23 -14.30
N ASN A 226 -4.86 -10.48 -14.54
CA ASN A 226 -3.94 -11.56 -14.87
C ASN A 226 -2.95 -11.96 -13.75
N SER A 227 -3.16 -11.52 -12.52
CA SER A 227 -2.38 -11.92 -11.35
C SER A 227 -3.26 -12.59 -10.30
N PRO A 228 -2.74 -13.48 -9.45
CA PRO A 228 -3.47 -14.00 -8.30
C PRO A 228 -3.88 -12.85 -7.38
N VAL A 229 -5.03 -13.01 -6.71
CA VAL A 229 -5.46 -12.06 -5.67
C VAL A 229 -4.53 -12.19 -4.46
N SER A 230 -3.93 -11.06 -4.03
CA SER A 230 -3.19 -10.99 -2.78
C SER A 230 -4.15 -10.66 -1.64
N VAL A 231 -4.01 -11.34 -0.52
CA VAL A 231 -4.84 -11.12 0.68
C VAL A 231 -3.94 -11.00 1.89
N ASP A 232 -4.10 -9.90 2.62
CA ASP A 232 -3.46 -9.63 3.90
C ASP A 232 -4.51 -9.70 5.00
N VAL A 233 -4.23 -10.42 6.07
CA VAL A 233 -5.04 -10.41 7.28
C VAL A 233 -4.16 -10.00 8.46
N THR A 234 -4.70 -9.16 9.34
CA THR A 234 -3.99 -8.68 10.53
C THR A 234 -4.86 -8.76 11.77
N ALA A 235 -4.23 -8.90 12.92
CA ALA A 235 -4.89 -8.80 14.20
C ALA A 235 -4.00 -7.98 15.15
N ASN A 236 -4.45 -6.79 15.50
CA ASN A 236 -3.73 -5.86 16.33
C ASN A 236 -4.42 -5.71 17.68
N VAL A 237 -3.64 -5.65 18.75
CA VAL A 237 -4.11 -5.40 20.12
C VAL A 237 -3.54 -4.08 20.60
N LEU A 238 -4.41 -3.15 20.99
CA LEU A 238 -4.05 -1.90 21.66
C LEU A 238 -4.19 -2.04 23.16
N LEU A 239 -3.12 -1.72 23.87
CA LEU A 239 -3.03 -1.77 25.33
C LEU A 239 -2.88 -0.35 25.89
N TYR A 240 -3.75 -0.02 26.87
CA TYR A 240 -3.73 1.25 27.60
C TYR A 240 -3.73 2.50 26.70
N ASN A 241 -4.31 2.40 25.49
CA ASN A 241 -4.30 3.44 24.46
C ASN A 241 -2.88 3.96 24.10
N ARG A 242 -1.83 3.16 24.29
CA ARG A 242 -0.43 3.56 24.08
C ARG A 242 0.40 2.56 23.33
N LEU A 243 0.34 1.28 23.68
CA LEU A 243 1.12 0.22 23.03
C LEU A 243 0.21 -0.60 22.16
N GLU A 244 0.53 -0.71 20.88
CA GLU A 244 -0.09 -1.63 19.96
C GLU A 244 0.91 -2.72 19.55
N ALA A 245 0.46 -3.96 19.56
CA ALA A 245 1.18 -5.09 19.01
C ALA A 245 0.26 -5.86 18.08
N GLY A 246 0.78 -6.33 16.96
CA GLY A 246 -0.02 -7.03 15.96
C GLY A 246 0.75 -8.13 15.26
N LEU A 247 -0.02 -9.06 14.73
CA LEU A 247 0.45 -10.11 13.83
C LEU A 247 -0.34 -10.02 12.52
N GLY A 248 0.35 -10.29 11.43
CA GLY A 248 -0.23 -10.32 10.09
C GLY A 248 0.19 -11.56 9.32
N TYR A 249 -0.60 -11.90 8.34
CA TYR A 249 -0.28 -12.94 7.38
C TYR A 249 -0.70 -12.48 5.99
N ARG A 250 0.25 -12.42 5.08
CA ARG A 250 0.01 -12.28 3.64
C ARG A 250 0.09 -13.65 3.02
N PHE A 251 -1.03 -14.08 2.43
CA PHE A 251 -1.14 -15.43 1.88
C PHE A 251 -0.07 -15.66 0.80
N ASP A 252 0.60 -16.81 0.91
CA ASP A 252 1.67 -17.26 0.02
C ASP A 252 2.87 -16.29 -0.10
N GLU A 253 3.09 -15.40 0.88
CA GLU A 253 4.18 -14.43 0.84
C GLU A 253 4.91 -14.28 2.18
N SER A 254 4.23 -13.83 3.26
CA SER A 254 4.92 -13.47 4.49
C SER A 254 4.07 -13.57 5.75
N VAL A 255 4.75 -13.70 6.89
CA VAL A 255 4.23 -13.48 8.24
C VAL A 255 4.78 -12.19 8.77
N THR A 256 3.94 -11.35 9.35
CA THR A 256 4.29 -10.04 9.88
C THR A 256 4.18 -10.00 11.40
N GLY A 257 5.15 -9.33 12.04
CA GLY A 257 5.03 -8.82 13.40
C GLY A 257 5.12 -7.30 13.39
N LEU A 258 4.25 -6.61 14.14
CA LEU A 258 4.32 -5.16 14.27
C LEU A 258 4.18 -4.70 15.72
N VAL A 259 4.80 -3.56 16.00
CA VAL A 259 4.68 -2.87 17.28
C VAL A 259 4.64 -1.36 17.04
N ASN A 260 3.66 -0.68 17.65
CA ASN A 260 3.53 0.77 17.58
C ASN A 260 3.41 1.32 18.99
N PHE A 261 3.99 2.47 19.21
CA PHE A 261 3.99 3.12 20.53
C PHE A 261 3.64 4.60 20.42
N LYS A 262 2.63 5.03 21.15
CA LYS A 262 2.24 6.44 21.29
C LYS A 262 3.14 7.10 22.35
N ILE A 263 4.15 7.84 21.87
CA ILE A 263 5.13 8.53 22.71
C ILE A 263 4.46 9.69 23.44
N THR A 264 3.75 10.54 22.70
CA THR A 264 2.90 11.61 23.21
C THR A 264 1.48 11.44 22.66
N PRO A 265 0.48 12.20 23.11
CA PRO A 265 -0.85 12.16 22.49
C PRO A 265 -0.82 12.42 20.97
N GLN A 266 0.18 13.19 20.48
CA GLN A 266 0.32 13.59 19.09
C GLN A 266 1.26 12.70 18.30
N LEU A 267 2.26 12.08 18.93
CA LEU A 267 3.35 11.38 18.26
C LEU A 267 3.26 9.87 18.50
N ARG A 268 3.15 9.12 17.42
CA ARG A 268 3.25 7.66 17.39
C ARG A 268 4.42 7.23 16.53
N VAL A 269 5.15 6.23 16.96
CA VAL A 269 6.18 5.55 16.19
C VAL A 269 5.83 4.07 16.06
N GLY A 270 6.15 3.49 14.93
CA GLY A 270 5.86 2.10 14.62
C GLY A 270 7.01 1.41 13.93
N TYR A 271 7.04 0.10 14.11
CA TYR A 271 7.95 -0.80 13.42
C TYR A 271 7.21 -2.07 13.04
N ALA A 272 7.43 -2.53 11.81
CA ALA A 272 6.96 -3.84 11.38
C ALA A 272 8.10 -4.61 10.71
N TYR A 273 8.01 -5.93 10.84
CA TYR A 273 8.92 -6.88 10.22
C TYR A 273 8.12 -7.96 9.50
N ASP A 274 8.41 -8.17 8.21
CA ASP A 274 7.82 -9.25 7.42
C ASP A 274 8.86 -10.35 7.21
N TYR A 275 8.56 -11.53 7.70
CA TYR A 275 9.32 -12.74 7.43
C TYR A 275 8.79 -13.40 6.16
N THR A 276 9.61 -13.55 5.14
CA THR A 276 9.26 -14.18 3.87
C THR A 276 9.09 -15.68 4.06
N THR A 277 7.89 -16.23 3.82
CA THR A 277 7.56 -17.65 4.03
C THR A 277 7.77 -18.53 2.80
N THR A 278 8.00 -17.94 1.64
CA THR A 278 8.30 -18.63 0.38
C THR A 278 9.76 -19.08 0.33
N ASN A 279 10.11 -19.89 -0.69
CA ASN A 279 11.51 -20.31 -0.91
C ASN A 279 12.47 -19.12 -1.05
N PHE A 280 11.98 -17.94 -1.43
CA PHE A 280 12.78 -16.72 -1.52
C PHE A 280 13.27 -16.24 -0.14
N GLY A 281 12.59 -16.60 0.94
CA GLY A 281 13.03 -16.32 2.32
C GLY A 281 14.38 -16.95 2.70
N ASN A 282 14.89 -17.91 1.93
CA ASN A 282 16.23 -18.44 2.13
C ASN A 282 17.34 -17.51 1.61
N TYR A 283 16.99 -16.45 0.91
CA TYR A 283 17.90 -15.53 0.22
C TYR A 283 17.76 -14.07 0.66
N ASN A 284 16.95 -13.80 1.69
CA ASN A 284 16.76 -12.46 2.23
C ASN A 284 16.53 -12.52 3.75
N ASP A 285 16.85 -11.44 4.45
CA ASP A 285 16.65 -11.27 5.88
C ASP A 285 15.32 -10.60 6.23
N GLY A 286 14.33 -10.75 5.36
CA GLY A 286 12.97 -10.20 5.53
C GLY A 286 12.86 -8.74 5.09
N THR A 287 11.78 -8.11 5.52
CA THR A 287 11.42 -6.73 5.15
C THR A 287 11.17 -5.92 6.42
N HIS A 288 11.73 -4.73 6.48
CA HIS A 288 11.58 -3.82 7.60
C HIS A 288 10.77 -2.58 7.21
N GLU A 289 9.90 -2.15 8.09
CA GLU A 289 9.10 -0.95 7.90
C GLU A 289 9.08 -0.11 9.18
N ILE A 290 9.44 1.16 9.06
CA ILE A 290 9.41 2.15 10.15
C ILE A 290 8.34 3.18 9.84
N MET A 291 7.53 3.51 10.83
CA MET A 291 6.44 4.47 10.71
C MET A 291 6.56 5.57 11.77
N VAL A 292 6.24 6.79 11.36
CA VAL A 292 6.05 7.94 12.27
C VAL A 292 4.74 8.62 11.91
N LEU A 293 3.87 8.82 12.90
CA LEU A 293 2.62 9.57 12.76
C LEU A 293 2.63 10.76 13.71
N PHE A 294 2.13 11.88 13.22
CA PHE A 294 2.04 13.10 13.99
C PHE A 294 0.71 13.83 13.73
N ASP A 295 -0.08 14.00 14.78
CA ASP A 295 -1.38 14.65 14.72
C ASP A 295 -1.26 16.09 15.24
N ILE A 296 -1.72 17.07 14.46
CA ILE A 296 -1.70 18.49 14.81
C ILE A 296 -3.14 18.95 15.00
N ASP A 297 -3.47 19.41 16.20
CA ASP A 297 -4.73 20.12 16.45
C ASP A 297 -4.62 21.56 15.96
N LEU A 298 -5.19 21.85 14.80
CA LEU A 298 -5.08 23.15 14.13
C LEU A 298 -5.80 24.29 14.89
N PHE A 299 -6.79 23.96 15.70
CA PHE A 299 -7.61 24.94 16.39
C PHE A 299 -7.52 24.88 17.93
N GLY A 300 -6.77 23.92 18.48
CA GLY A 300 -6.65 23.71 19.93
C GLY A 300 -7.98 23.29 20.60
N LEU A 301 -8.89 22.71 19.83
CA LEU A 301 -10.25 22.35 20.28
C LEU A 301 -10.35 20.94 20.84
N ASN A 302 -9.41 20.09 20.49
CA ASN A 302 -9.43 18.67 20.84
C ASN A 302 -8.54 18.37 22.06
N LYS A 303 -9.14 17.96 23.16
CA LYS A 303 -8.42 17.57 24.39
C LYS A 303 -7.90 16.13 24.36
N GLY A 304 -8.05 15.42 23.26
CA GLY A 304 -7.59 14.04 23.09
C GLY A 304 -7.58 13.67 21.63
N TYR A 305 -6.51 13.05 21.20
CA TYR A 305 -6.33 12.48 19.88
C TYR A 305 -6.92 11.06 19.87
N ASP A 306 -7.41 10.60 18.74
CA ASP A 306 -8.03 9.28 18.56
C ASP A 306 -9.41 9.13 19.20
N LYS A 307 -10.38 9.89 18.72
CA LYS A 307 -11.78 9.60 19.04
C LYS A 307 -12.31 8.39 18.29
N SER A 308 -11.79 8.12 17.10
CA SER A 308 -12.19 6.94 16.33
C SER A 308 -11.27 5.75 16.60
N PRO A 309 -11.79 4.62 17.10
CA PRO A 309 -11.00 3.41 17.33
C PRO A 309 -10.38 2.82 16.05
N ARG A 310 -10.75 3.33 14.89
CA ARG A 310 -10.17 2.92 13.59
C ARG A 310 -8.67 3.19 13.48
N PHE A 311 -8.16 4.14 14.28
CA PHE A 311 -6.78 4.65 14.19
C PHE A 311 -5.81 4.02 15.17
N PHE A 312 -6.20 2.98 15.85
CA PHE A 312 -5.18 2.26 16.58
C PHE A 312 -4.69 1.09 15.78
#